data_6ee226f4871404bc4a653d997993e339
#
_entry.id   6ee226f4871404bc4a653d997993e339
#
_cell.length_a   1.000
_cell.length_b   1.000
_cell.length_c   1.000
_cell.angle_alpha   90.00
_cell.angle_beta   90.00
_cell.angle_gamma   90.00
#
_symmetry.space_group_name_H-M   'P 1'
#
loop_
_entity.id
_entity.type
_entity.pdbx_description
1 polymer ?
#
loop_
_entity_poly.entity_id
_entity_poly.type
_entity_poly.pdbx_seq_one_letter_code
_entity_poly.pdbx_strand_id
1 'polypeptide(L)' 'MQLAVIDDLITQYKAVINKYPDNAEKSIAYLSGFIDCARKAQIISEKEYQAYKAQVLELMPC' A
#
# COMPACT_ATOMS: atom_id res chain seq x y z
N MET A 1 10.37 2.37 -12.32
CA MET A 1 10.75 3.53 -11.55
C MET A 1 9.75 3.86 -10.48
N GLN A 2 8.53 4.14 -10.87
CA GLN A 2 7.48 4.45 -9.91
C GLN A 2 7.17 3.25 -9.00
N LEU A 3 7.34 2.05 -9.53
CA LEU A 3 7.07 0.84 -8.78
C LEU A 3 7.97 0.69 -7.55
N ALA A 4 9.23 1.11 -7.65
CA ALA A 4 10.15 1.04 -6.53
C ALA A 4 9.67 1.91 -5.36
N VAL A 5 9.10 3.07 -5.65
CA VAL A 5 8.56 3.96 -4.63
C VAL A 5 7.39 3.30 -3.90
N ILE A 6 6.51 2.64 -4.65
CA ILE A 6 5.35 1.97 -4.07
C ILE A 6 5.81 0.80 -3.19
N ASP A 7 6.75 0.00 -3.69
CA ASP A 7 7.30 -1.12 -2.92
C ASP A 7 7.94 -0.65 -1.62
N ASP A 8 8.69 0.45 -1.67
CA ASP A 8 9.33 1.03 -0.49
C ASP A 8 8.28 1.48 0.52
N LEU A 9 7.22 2.13 0.07
CA LEU A 9 6.16 2.59 0.95
C LEU A 9 5.45 1.42 1.63
N ILE A 10 5.17 0.36 0.88
CA ILE A 10 4.53 -0.82 1.44
C ILE A 10 5.42 -1.43 2.52
N THR A 11 6.72 -1.53 2.24
CA THR A 11 7.68 -2.07 3.20
C THR A 11 7.74 -1.22 4.46
N GLN A 12 7.79 0.10 4.32
CA GLN A 12 7.84 1.01 5.46
C GLN A 12 6.58 0.91 6.30
N TYR A 13 5.42 0.88 5.67
CA TYR A 13 4.17 0.80 6.41
C TYR A 13 3.97 -0.57 7.05
N LYS A 14 4.48 -1.61 6.42
CA LYS A 14 4.47 -2.93 7.04
C LYS A 14 5.22 -2.92 8.37
N ALA A 15 6.38 -2.27 8.39
CA ALA A 15 7.15 -2.14 9.63
C ALA A 15 6.41 -1.32 10.67
N VAL A 16 5.77 -0.23 10.25
CA VAL A 16 4.97 0.62 11.15
C VAL A 16 3.79 -0.16 11.74
N ILE A 17 3.10 -0.93 10.91
CA ILE A 17 1.95 -1.72 11.36
C ILE A 17 2.40 -2.77 12.36
N ASN A 18 3.54 -3.42 12.12
CA ASN A 18 4.07 -4.40 13.06
C ASN A 18 4.42 -3.78 14.39
N LYS A 19 4.94 -2.56 14.38
CA LYS A 19 5.34 -1.87 15.59
C LYS A 19 4.15 -1.24 16.32
N TYR A 20 3.19 -0.74 15.56
CA TYR A 20 2.02 -0.05 16.12
C TYR A 20 0.74 -0.62 15.50
N PRO A 21 0.34 -1.83 15.90
CA PRO A 21 -0.83 -2.47 15.28
C PRO A 21 -2.13 -1.70 15.46
N ASP A 22 -2.21 -0.87 16.49
CA ASP A 22 -3.42 -0.05 16.72
C ASP A 22 -3.64 0.97 15.62
N ASN A 23 -2.60 1.32 14.87
CA ASN A 23 -2.68 2.30 13.78
C ASN A 23 -2.76 1.63 12.42
N ALA A 24 -2.96 0.32 12.37
CA ALA A 24 -2.94 -0.43 11.12
C ALA A 24 -4.00 0.08 10.13
N GLU A 25 -5.22 0.31 10.60
CA GLU A 25 -6.29 0.77 9.72
C GLU A 25 -5.94 2.09 9.03
N LYS A 26 -5.39 3.02 9.80
CA LYS A 26 -5.00 4.33 9.27
C LYS A 26 -3.90 4.19 8.23
N SER A 27 -2.88 3.39 8.54
CA SER A 27 -1.77 3.16 7.62
C SER A 27 -2.25 2.51 6.33
N ILE A 28 -3.15 1.54 6.43
CA ILE A 28 -3.71 0.86 5.27
C ILE A 28 -4.54 1.80 4.43
N ALA A 29 -5.32 2.68 5.07
CA ALA A 29 -6.09 3.68 4.35
C ALA A 29 -5.19 4.63 3.55
N TYR A 30 -4.08 5.06 4.13
CA TYR A 30 -3.13 5.92 3.43
C TYR A 30 -2.50 5.20 2.24
N LEU A 31 -2.08 3.96 2.43
CA LEU A 31 -1.51 3.17 1.33
C LEU A 31 -2.53 2.96 0.22
N SER A 32 -3.75 2.61 0.57
CA SER A 32 -4.81 2.41 -0.43
C SER A 32 -5.05 3.68 -1.24
N GLY A 33 -5.12 4.83 -0.56
CA GLY A 33 -5.31 6.10 -1.23
C GLY A 33 -4.16 6.43 -2.16
N PHE A 34 -2.93 6.16 -1.73
CA PHE A 34 -1.76 6.39 -2.57
C PHE A 34 -1.80 5.53 -3.83
N ILE A 35 -2.14 4.24 -3.66
CA ILE A 35 -2.21 3.31 -4.78
C ILE A 35 -3.35 3.69 -5.73
N ASP A 36 -4.49 4.09 -5.21
CA ASP A 36 -5.61 4.57 -6.02
C ASP A 36 -5.20 5.80 -6.84
N CYS A 37 -4.49 6.72 -6.22
CA CYS A 37 -4.00 7.90 -6.88
C CYS A 37 -3.04 7.54 -8.02
N ALA A 38 -2.13 6.62 -7.78
CA ALA A 38 -1.19 6.17 -8.78
C ALA A 38 -1.92 5.53 -9.97
N ARG A 39 -2.99 4.78 -9.72
CA ARG A 39 -3.78 4.18 -10.77
C ARG A 39 -4.49 5.24 -11.61
N LYS A 40 -5.09 6.22 -10.96
CA LYS A 40 -5.78 7.31 -11.65
C LYS A 40 -4.83 8.16 -12.48
N ALA A 41 -3.62 8.35 -11.99
CA ALA A 41 -2.58 9.08 -12.72
C ALA A 41 -1.92 8.24 -13.80
N GLN A 42 -2.35 6.99 -13.95
CA GLN A 42 -1.82 6.05 -14.93
C GLN A 42 -0.33 5.76 -14.75
N ILE A 43 0.13 5.86 -13.50
CA ILE A 43 1.51 5.52 -13.17
C ILE A 43 1.68 4.01 -13.12
N ILE A 44 0.63 3.30 -12.69
CA ILE A 44 0.63 1.84 -12.67
C ILE A 44 -0.53 1.32 -13.50
N SER A 45 -0.37 0.09 -14.01
CA SER A 45 -1.42 -0.57 -14.79
C SER A 45 -2.50 -1.14 -13.87
N GLU A 46 -3.62 -1.56 -14.48
CA GLU A 46 -4.68 -2.21 -13.75
C GLU A 46 -4.17 -3.48 -13.04
N LYS A 47 -3.34 -4.24 -13.72
CA LYS A 47 -2.77 -5.47 -13.16
C LYS A 47 -1.91 -5.17 -11.94
N GLU A 48 -1.07 -4.15 -12.04
CA GLU A 48 -0.23 -3.72 -10.92
C GLU A 48 -1.05 -3.19 -9.77
N TYR A 49 -2.09 -2.44 -10.10
CA TYR A 49 -3.02 -1.91 -9.10
C TYR A 49 -3.62 -3.05 -8.27
N GLN A 50 -4.14 -4.08 -8.95
CA GLN A 50 -4.74 -5.22 -8.25
C GLN A 50 -3.71 -5.94 -7.36
N ALA A 51 -2.49 -6.10 -7.86
CA ALA A 51 -1.44 -6.75 -7.09
C ALA A 51 -1.09 -5.95 -5.83
N TYR A 52 -0.97 -4.64 -5.95
CA TYR A 52 -0.65 -3.80 -4.80
C TYR A 52 -1.78 -3.76 -3.79
N LYS A 53 -3.03 -3.69 -4.26
CA LYS A 53 -4.18 -3.72 -3.35
C LYS A 53 -4.21 -5.01 -2.56
N ALA A 54 -3.89 -6.13 -3.19
CA ALA A 54 -3.83 -7.41 -2.50
C ALA A 54 -2.75 -7.40 -1.42
N GLN A 55 -1.58 -6.85 -1.72
CA GLN A 55 -0.50 -6.75 -0.74
C GLN A 55 -0.91 -5.90 0.46
N VAL A 56 -1.59 -4.79 0.21
CA VAL A 56 -2.03 -3.90 1.27
C VAL A 56 -3.04 -4.61 2.18
N LEU A 57 -3.95 -5.36 1.59
CA LEU A 57 -4.94 -6.11 2.38
C LEU A 57 -4.28 -7.15 3.27
N GLU A 58 -3.17 -7.73 2.83
CA GLU A 58 -2.43 -8.70 3.62
C GLU A 58 -1.78 -8.08 4.85
N LEU A 59 -1.62 -6.76 4.88
CA LEU A 59 -1.05 -6.08 6.04
C LEU A 59 -2.03 -5.94 7.20
N MET A 60 -3.31 -6.18 6.95
CA MET A 60 -4.32 -6.10 8.00
C MET A 60 -4.05 -7.13 9.07
N PRO A 61 -3.95 -6.73 10.34
CA PRO A 61 -3.84 -7.71 11.41
C PRO A 61 -5.15 -8.50 11.52
N CYS A 62 -5.03 -9.78 11.77
CA CYS A 62 -6.19 -10.66 11.90
C CYS A 62 -6.74 -10.62 13.31
#